data_7e350c0d2921d9a71880ab6d28f7278f
#
_entry.id   7e350c0d2921d9a71880ab6d28f7278f
#
_cell.length_a   1.000
_cell.length_b   1.000
_cell.length_c   1.000
_cell.angle_alpha   90.00
_cell.angle_beta   90.00
_cell.angle_gamma   90.00
#
_symmetry.space_group_name_H-M   'P 1'
#
loop_
_entity.id
_entity.type
_entity.pdbx_description
1 polymer ?
#
loop_
_entity_poly.entity_id
_entity_poly.type
_entity_poly.pdbx_seq_one_letter_code
_entity_poly.pdbx_strand_id
1 'polypeptide(L)'
;EQIAVVNVLLCTTLLIFCKTNNYNTKPLLNAMGISLLVIIYIATCTGNKVRYYAEIEHWFKEYGNFNIIQRSMLGLNLYADMLFSVKSIIPALLAFSSTIICKKKTKILPLISCCILITLYIIHTPPVIFQAIHFSESNLFSTLSVFRVSFAMILTALIIFPTVISLNFNVTSIFISTMIIGTIATTSMLGLSPSIYASGNRIYFIPYLLLITAIVVSTPIAINNIVANFAKSHYKI
;
A
#
# COMPACT_ATOMS: atom_id res chain seq x y z
N GLU A 1 5.56 -14.09 -5.84
CA GLU A 1 4.09 -13.96 -5.71
C GLU A 1 3.66 -12.49 -5.74
N GLN A 2 4.14 -11.65 -4.83
CA GLN A 2 3.78 -10.24 -4.73
C GLN A 2 3.94 -9.46 -6.05
N ILE A 3 5.07 -9.65 -6.76
CA ILE A 3 5.33 -8.98 -8.04
C ILE A 3 4.28 -9.32 -9.09
N ALA A 4 3.84 -10.58 -9.17
CA ALA A 4 2.83 -11.01 -10.15
C ALA A 4 1.47 -10.34 -9.87
N VAL A 5 1.08 -10.20 -8.60
CA VAL A 5 -0.16 -9.49 -8.21
C VAL A 5 -0.07 -8.01 -8.51
N VAL A 6 1.06 -7.36 -8.20
CA VAL A 6 1.29 -5.95 -8.56
C VAL A 6 1.18 -5.76 -10.08
N ASN A 7 1.77 -6.68 -10.85
CA ASN A 7 1.69 -6.60 -12.31
C ASN A 7 0.26 -6.76 -12.84
N VAL A 8 -0.55 -7.67 -12.26
CA VAL A 8 -1.98 -7.79 -12.59
C VAL A 8 -2.72 -6.49 -12.29
N LEU A 9 -2.50 -5.88 -11.11
CA LEU A 9 -3.13 -4.62 -10.74
C LEU A 9 -2.74 -3.48 -11.69
N LEU A 10 -1.45 -3.36 -12.01
CA LEU A 10 -0.94 -2.38 -12.97
C LEU A 10 -1.54 -2.58 -14.36
N CYS A 11 -1.50 -3.81 -14.87
CA CYS A 11 -2.07 -4.12 -16.19
C CYS A 11 -3.57 -3.81 -16.22
N THR A 12 -4.33 -4.16 -15.17
CA THR A 12 -5.77 -3.85 -15.07
C THR A 12 -6.02 -2.35 -15.14
N THR A 13 -5.25 -1.56 -14.36
CA THR A 13 -5.40 -0.11 -14.33
C THR A 13 -5.05 0.53 -15.67
N LEU A 14 -3.95 0.08 -16.29
CA LEU A 14 -3.54 0.56 -17.61
C LEU A 14 -4.52 0.11 -18.72
N LEU A 15 -5.13 -1.07 -18.61
CA LEU A 15 -6.17 -1.53 -19.53
C LEU A 15 -7.40 -0.60 -19.51
N ILE A 16 -7.87 -0.23 -18.32
CA ILE A 16 -8.98 0.73 -18.19
C ILE A 16 -8.61 2.04 -18.89
N PHE A 17 -7.41 2.56 -18.62
CA PHE A 17 -6.93 3.79 -19.25
C PHE A 17 -6.79 3.67 -20.77
N CYS A 18 -6.19 2.60 -21.29
CA CYS A 18 -6.01 2.38 -22.70
C CYS A 18 -7.36 2.24 -23.43
N LYS A 19 -8.32 1.55 -22.80
CA LYS A 19 -9.67 1.38 -23.36
C LYS A 19 -10.42 2.71 -23.42
N THR A 20 -10.32 3.56 -22.43
CA THR A 20 -10.98 4.88 -22.42
C THR A 20 -10.38 5.84 -23.44
N ASN A 21 -9.12 5.66 -23.83
CA ASN A 21 -8.41 6.51 -24.79
C ASN A 21 -8.20 5.84 -26.17
N ASN A 22 -8.85 4.70 -26.42
CA ASN A 22 -8.74 3.94 -27.68
C ASN A 22 -7.31 3.50 -28.05
N TYR A 23 -6.44 3.25 -27.06
CA TYR A 23 -5.12 2.68 -27.28
C TYR A 23 -5.16 1.15 -27.43
N ASN A 24 -4.12 0.60 -28.04
CA ASN A 24 -3.98 -0.86 -28.19
C ASN A 24 -3.79 -1.56 -26.84
N THR A 25 -4.75 -2.41 -26.47
CA THR A 25 -4.77 -3.15 -25.20
C THR A 25 -4.11 -4.53 -25.24
N LYS A 26 -3.79 -5.07 -26.44
CA LYS A 26 -3.26 -6.43 -26.62
C LYS A 26 -1.98 -6.72 -25.79
N PRO A 27 -0.96 -5.83 -25.77
CA PRO A 27 0.25 -6.09 -24.97
C PRO A 27 -0.04 -6.22 -23.47
N LEU A 28 -0.97 -5.39 -22.95
CA LEU A 28 -1.36 -5.41 -21.54
C LEU A 28 -2.15 -6.66 -21.18
N LEU A 29 -3.04 -7.12 -22.06
CA LEU A 29 -3.77 -8.37 -21.89
C LEU A 29 -2.81 -9.58 -21.85
N ASN A 30 -1.80 -9.61 -22.73
CA ASN A 30 -0.78 -10.64 -22.73
C ASN A 30 0.04 -10.62 -21.42
N ALA A 31 0.50 -9.46 -20.96
CA ALA A 31 1.24 -9.31 -19.71
C ALA A 31 0.40 -9.74 -18.50
N MET A 32 -0.87 -9.38 -18.46
CA MET A 32 -1.81 -9.80 -17.42
C MET A 32 -2.02 -11.33 -17.45
N GLY A 33 -2.20 -11.91 -18.63
CA GLY A 33 -2.34 -13.36 -18.82
C GLY A 33 -1.12 -14.14 -18.31
N ILE A 34 0.09 -13.70 -18.65
CA ILE A 34 1.33 -14.30 -18.14
C ILE A 34 1.40 -14.19 -16.61
N SER A 35 1.05 -13.04 -16.03
CA SER A 35 1.08 -12.86 -14.57
C SER A 35 0.07 -13.75 -13.85
N LEU A 36 -1.13 -13.95 -14.42
CA LEU A 36 -2.12 -14.89 -13.90
C LEU A 36 -1.62 -16.33 -13.96
N LEU A 37 -1.00 -16.74 -15.07
CA LEU A 37 -0.39 -18.08 -15.20
C LEU A 37 0.71 -18.29 -14.14
N VAL A 38 1.54 -17.29 -13.88
CA VAL A 38 2.57 -17.33 -12.81
C VAL A 38 1.91 -17.53 -11.44
N ILE A 39 0.83 -16.80 -11.14
CA ILE A 39 0.11 -16.95 -9.86
C ILE A 39 -0.46 -18.37 -9.73
N ILE A 40 -1.10 -18.90 -10.79
CA ILE A 40 -1.65 -20.25 -10.79
C ILE A 40 -0.54 -21.29 -10.59
N TYR A 41 0.58 -21.15 -11.32
CA TYR A 41 1.73 -22.05 -11.18
C TYR A 41 2.27 -22.06 -9.74
N ILE A 42 2.47 -20.88 -9.13
CA ILE A 42 2.93 -20.77 -7.73
C ILE A 42 1.94 -21.46 -6.78
N ALA A 43 0.64 -21.23 -6.96
CA ALA A 43 -0.41 -21.80 -6.11
C ALA A 43 -0.51 -23.33 -6.22
N THR A 44 -0.22 -23.89 -7.40
CA THR A 44 -0.35 -25.33 -7.66
C THR A 44 0.95 -26.12 -7.42
N CYS A 45 2.10 -25.45 -7.32
CA CYS A 45 3.40 -26.08 -7.16
C CYS A 45 3.47 -26.90 -5.86
N THR A 46 3.79 -28.20 -5.99
CA THR A 46 3.90 -29.14 -4.85
C THR A 46 4.96 -28.72 -3.84
N GLY A 47 6.09 -28.18 -4.29
CA GLY A 47 7.16 -27.68 -3.42
C GLY A 47 6.68 -26.55 -2.50
N ASN A 48 5.80 -25.67 -2.98
CA ASN A 48 5.21 -24.63 -2.15
C ASN A 48 4.28 -25.18 -1.07
N LYS A 49 3.56 -26.28 -1.36
CA LYS A 49 2.73 -26.96 -0.35
C LYS A 49 3.58 -27.57 0.77
N VAL A 50 4.66 -28.27 0.42
CA VAL A 50 5.58 -28.85 1.41
C VAL A 50 6.18 -27.77 2.29
N ARG A 51 6.67 -26.69 1.67
CA ARG A 51 7.19 -25.53 2.39
C ARG A 51 6.14 -24.89 3.30
N TYR A 52 4.91 -24.74 2.83
CA TYR A 52 3.80 -24.17 3.60
C TYR A 52 3.58 -24.92 4.91
N TYR A 53 3.53 -26.26 4.89
CA TYR A 53 3.35 -27.06 6.11
C TYR A 53 4.56 -27.00 7.04
N ALA A 54 5.78 -27.03 6.50
CA ALA A 54 6.99 -26.90 7.29
C ALA A 54 7.08 -25.52 7.99
N GLU A 55 6.64 -24.46 7.32
CA GLU A 55 6.62 -23.09 7.89
C GLU A 55 5.57 -22.94 8.99
N ILE A 56 4.39 -23.58 8.84
CA ILE A 56 3.37 -23.62 9.91
C ILE A 56 3.95 -24.28 11.16
N GLU A 57 4.58 -25.43 11.01
CA GLU A 57 5.12 -26.20 12.14
C GLU A 57 6.23 -25.43 12.87
N HIS A 58 7.10 -24.73 12.13
CA HIS A 58 8.28 -24.07 12.66
C HIS A 58 8.01 -22.67 13.21
N TRP A 59 7.19 -21.87 12.50
CA TRP A 59 7.10 -20.42 12.76
C TRP A 59 5.77 -19.97 13.30
N PHE A 60 4.66 -20.59 12.91
CA PHE A 60 3.34 -20.12 13.27
C PHE A 60 2.30 -21.24 13.31
N LYS A 61 2.36 -22.06 14.35
CA LYS A 61 1.51 -23.25 14.51
C LYS A 61 0.00 -22.96 14.43
N GLU A 62 -0.45 -21.87 15.03
CA GLU A 62 -1.87 -21.47 15.00
C GLU A 62 -2.37 -21.14 13.61
N TYR A 63 -1.47 -20.78 12.67
CA TYR A 63 -1.84 -20.38 11.31
C TYR A 63 -2.61 -21.48 10.54
N GLY A 64 -2.37 -22.73 10.86
CA GLY A 64 -3.09 -23.86 10.27
C GLY A 64 -4.60 -23.80 10.49
N ASN A 65 -5.04 -23.21 11.60
CA ASN A 65 -6.45 -23.10 12.01
C ASN A 65 -7.12 -21.87 11.37
N PHE A 66 -6.35 -20.92 10.81
CA PHE A 66 -6.90 -19.69 10.28
C PHE A 66 -7.66 -19.93 8.98
N ASN A 67 -8.89 -19.43 8.93
CA ASN A 67 -9.67 -19.36 7.70
C ASN A 67 -9.17 -18.19 6.80
N ILE A 68 -9.69 -18.11 5.58
CA ILE A 68 -9.27 -17.09 4.59
C ILE A 68 -9.49 -15.66 5.08
N ILE A 69 -10.55 -15.42 5.85
CA ILE A 69 -10.88 -14.09 6.39
C ILE A 69 -9.87 -13.71 7.48
N GLN A 70 -9.52 -14.65 8.34
CA GLN A 70 -8.50 -14.45 9.38
C GLN A 70 -7.13 -14.16 8.76
N ARG A 71 -6.74 -14.90 7.72
CA ARG A 71 -5.49 -14.66 6.99
C ARG A 71 -5.48 -13.29 6.29
N SER A 72 -6.61 -12.89 5.71
CA SER A 72 -6.74 -11.55 5.10
C SER A 72 -6.64 -10.44 6.16
N MET A 73 -7.27 -10.62 7.32
CA MET A 73 -7.19 -9.68 8.43
C MET A 73 -5.76 -9.57 8.98
N LEU A 74 -5.03 -10.69 9.04
CA LEU A 74 -3.62 -10.71 9.39
C LEU A 74 -2.79 -9.85 8.42
N GLY A 75 -3.01 -10.00 7.13
CA GLY A 75 -2.34 -9.20 6.10
C GLY A 75 -2.67 -7.70 6.17
N LEU A 76 -3.93 -7.34 6.48
CA LEU A 76 -4.31 -5.95 6.69
C LEU A 76 -3.67 -5.37 7.96
N ASN A 77 -3.51 -6.16 9.01
CA ASN A 77 -2.77 -5.73 10.19
C ASN A 77 -1.27 -5.53 9.91
N LEU A 78 -0.66 -6.34 9.03
CA LEU A 78 0.71 -6.09 8.56
C LEU A 78 0.81 -4.76 7.80
N TYR A 79 -0.23 -4.38 7.05
CA TYR A 79 -0.28 -3.06 6.44
C TYR A 79 -0.30 -1.95 7.50
N ALA A 80 -1.11 -2.10 8.55
CA ALA A 80 -1.12 -1.16 9.66
C ALA A 80 0.23 -1.10 10.39
N ASP A 81 0.89 -2.25 10.59
CA ASP A 81 2.25 -2.32 11.17
C ASP A 81 3.27 -1.58 10.29
N MET A 82 3.19 -1.72 8.99
CA MET A 82 4.04 -1.00 8.04
C MET A 82 3.91 0.52 8.17
N LEU A 83 2.68 1.02 8.39
CA LEU A 83 2.43 2.46 8.53
C LEU A 83 2.84 3.00 9.90
N PHE A 84 2.64 2.23 10.98
CA PHE A 84 2.69 2.75 12.34
C PHE A 84 3.90 2.26 13.14
N SER A 85 4.26 1.00 13.01
CA SER A 85 5.25 0.34 13.88
C SER A 85 6.63 0.28 13.25
N VAL A 86 6.69 0.06 11.93
CA VAL A 86 7.95 0.06 11.19
C VAL A 86 8.40 1.50 11.02
N LYS A 87 9.50 1.89 11.66
CA LYS A 87 10.04 3.26 11.60
C LYS A 87 10.48 3.60 10.18
N SER A 88 9.54 4.00 9.34
CA SER A 88 9.79 4.44 7.97
C SER A 88 9.14 5.79 7.71
N ILE A 89 9.95 6.72 7.17
CA ILE A 89 9.48 8.04 6.76
C ILE A 89 8.71 8.01 5.42
N ILE A 90 8.78 6.89 4.68
CA ILE A 90 8.23 6.79 3.32
C ILE A 90 6.73 7.11 3.24
N PRO A 91 5.84 6.56 4.12
CA PRO A 91 4.43 6.92 4.09
C PRO A 91 4.18 8.41 4.36
N ALA A 92 4.97 9.02 5.25
CA ALA A 92 4.87 10.45 5.55
C ALA A 92 5.30 11.32 4.36
N LEU A 93 6.37 10.93 3.64
CA LEU A 93 6.81 11.61 2.42
C LEU A 93 5.76 11.53 1.32
N LEU A 94 5.06 10.40 1.18
CA LEU A 94 3.95 10.28 0.24
C LEU A 94 2.80 11.23 0.61
N ALA A 95 2.40 11.28 1.87
CA ALA A 95 1.37 12.20 2.35
C ALA A 95 1.79 13.67 2.16
N PHE A 96 3.06 13.99 2.37
CA PHE A 96 3.63 15.32 2.13
C PHE A 96 3.58 15.70 0.64
N SER A 97 4.03 14.84 -0.27
CA SER A 97 3.95 15.10 -1.71
C SER A 97 2.50 15.30 -2.17
N SER A 98 1.57 14.48 -1.66
CA SER A 98 0.14 14.63 -1.92
C SER A 98 -0.41 15.96 -1.41
N THR A 99 0.07 16.44 -0.26
CA THR A 99 -0.30 17.75 0.29
C THR A 99 0.08 18.90 -0.65
N ILE A 100 1.24 18.81 -1.32
CA ILE A 100 1.69 19.82 -2.28
C ILE A 100 0.87 19.78 -3.58
N ILE A 101 0.51 18.58 -4.03
CA ILE A 101 -0.27 18.38 -5.25
C ILE A 101 -1.71 18.86 -5.09
N CYS A 102 -2.28 18.72 -3.91
CA CYS A 102 -3.68 19.00 -3.64
C CYS A 102 -4.05 20.47 -3.77
N LYS A 103 -5.23 20.74 -4.35
CA LYS A 103 -5.84 22.06 -4.42
C LYS A 103 -6.15 22.60 -3.02
N LYS A 104 -6.19 23.92 -2.86
CA LYS A 104 -6.37 24.60 -1.55
C LYS A 104 -7.50 24.01 -0.69
N LYS A 105 -8.64 23.65 -1.31
CA LYS A 105 -9.82 23.09 -0.60
C LYS A 105 -9.60 21.68 -0.07
N THR A 106 -8.81 20.85 -0.74
CA THR A 106 -8.60 19.42 -0.40
C THR A 106 -7.28 19.16 0.31
N LYS A 107 -6.40 20.16 0.38
CA LYS A 107 -5.04 20.08 0.91
C LYS A 107 -4.96 19.66 2.39
N ILE A 108 -5.98 20.00 3.18
CA ILE A 108 -5.98 19.71 4.62
C ILE A 108 -6.01 18.22 4.93
N LEU A 109 -6.64 17.41 4.07
CA LEU A 109 -6.80 15.97 4.30
C LEU A 109 -5.47 15.20 4.28
N PRO A 110 -4.63 15.29 3.21
CA PRO A 110 -3.33 14.63 3.22
C PRO A 110 -2.36 15.30 4.22
N LEU A 111 -2.54 16.59 4.57
CA LEU A 111 -1.76 17.26 5.60
C LEU A 111 -1.98 16.62 6.97
N ILE A 112 -3.23 16.32 7.34
CA ILE A 112 -3.55 15.60 8.57
C ILE A 112 -2.83 14.25 8.60
N SER A 113 -2.92 13.46 7.52
CA SER A 113 -2.23 12.18 7.42
C SER A 113 -0.71 12.35 7.55
N CYS A 114 -0.14 13.36 6.91
CA CYS A 114 1.28 13.67 6.99
C CYS A 114 1.70 13.99 8.43
N CYS A 115 0.98 14.86 9.12
CA CYS A 115 1.27 15.22 10.51
C CYS A 115 1.21 14.00 11.44
N ILE A 116 0.18 13.15 11.30
CA ILE A 116 0.04 11.93 12.10
C ILE A 116 1.22 10.98 11.85
N LEU A 117 1.55 10.70 10.58
CA LEU A 117 2.62 9.78 10.23
C LEU A 117 4.01 10.30 10.65
N ILE A 118 4.26 11.61 10.53
CA ILE A 118 5.50 12.22 11.03
C ILE A 118 5.56 12.12 12.55
N THR A 119 4.48 12.39 13.25
CA THR A 119 4.42 12.29 14.71
C THR A 119 4.73 10.87 15.16
N LEU A 120 4.13 9.86 14.54
CA LEU A 120 4.39 8.45 14.85
C LEU A 120 5.84 8.04 14.52
N TYR A 121 6.42 8.61 13.45
CA TYR A 121 7.83 8.37 13.11
C TYR A 121 8.81 8.94 14.15
N ILE A 122 8.50 10.13 14.72
CA ILE A 122 9.38 10.81 15.69
C ILE A 122 9.25 10.19 17.08
N ILE A 123 8.08 9.71 17.46
CA ILE A 123 7.85 9.12 18.78
C ILE A 123 8.61 7.78 18.89
N HIS A 124 9.54 7.69 19.83
CA HIS A 124 10.33 6.48 20.06
C HIS A 124 9.51 5.31 20.62
N THR A 125 8.53 5.61 21.45
CA THR A 125 7.61 4.63 22.07
C THR A 125 6.17 5.03 21.69
N PRO A 126 5.68 4.57 20.52
CA PRO A 126 4.32 4.90 20.12
C PRO A 126 3.31 4.30 21.13
N PRO A 127 2.13 4.92 21.27
CA PRO A 127 1.04 4.34 22.07
C PRO A 127 0.79 2.87 21.70
N VAL A 128 0.33 2.06 22.64
CA VAL A 128 0.11 0.61 22.46
C VAL A 128 -0.69 0.28 21.19
N ILE A 129 -1.66 1.14 20.86
CA ILE A 129 -2.46 1.04 19.64
C ILE A 129 -1.62 1.00 18.34
N PHE A 130 -0.45 1.62 18.33
CA PHE A 130 0.41 1.75 17.15
C PHE A 130 1.67 0.86 17.22
N GLN A 131 1.82 0.06 18.27
CA GLN A 131 2.91 -0.91 18.37
C GLN A 131 2.62 -2.14 17.51
N ALA A 132 3.69 -2.81 17.06
CA ALA A 132 3.54 -4.09 16.36
C ALA A 132 2.92 -5.13 17.31
N ILE A 133 1.96 -5.88 16.80
CA ILE A 133 1.25 -6.91 17.55
C ILE A 133 1.62 -8.27 16.96
N HIS A 134 2.00 -9.20 17.84
CA HIS A 134 2.06 -10.61 17.45
C HIS A 134 0.65 -11.20 17.50
N PHE A 135 0.12 -11.62 16.35
CA PHE A 135 -1.26 -12.07 16.22
C PHE A 135 -1.40 -13.54 16.58
N SER A 136 -2.44 -13.82 17.35
CA SER A 136 -2.95 -15.16 17.68
C SER A 136 -4.41 -15.25 17.25
N GLU A 137 -5.00 -16.43 17.28
CA GLU A 137 -6.41 -16.63 16.95
C GLU A 137 -7.33 -15.74 17.81
N SER A 138 -7.01 -15.59 19.10
CA SER A 138 -7.81 -14.84 20.07
C SER A 138 -7.77 -13.32 19.89
N ASN A 139 -6.66 -12.75 19.35
CA ASN A 139 -6.49 -11.29 19.28
C ASN A 139 -6.66 -10.71 17.87
N LEU A 140 -6.75 -11.55 16.84
CA LEU A 140 -6.77 -11.11 15.45
C LEU A 140 -7.97 -10.20 15.10
N PHE A 141 -9.14 -10.46 15.69
CA PHE A 141 -10.34 -9.64 15.58
C PHE A 141 -10.62 -8.81 16.85
N SER A 142 -9.61 -8.60 17.70
CA SER A 142 -9.77 -7.70 18.84
C SER A 142 -10.17 -6.30 18.37
N THR A 143 -10.87 -5.56 19.23
CA THR A 143 -11.25 -4.16 18.97
C THR A 143 -10.04 -3.32 18.57
N LEU A 144 -8.88 -3.59 19.19
CA LEU A 144 -7.61 -2.92 18.89
C LEU A 144 -7.15 -3.21 17.46
N SER A 145 -7.17 -4.48 17.04
CA SER A 145 -6.77 -4.91 15.69
C SER A 145 -7.65 -4.27 14.62
N VAL A 146 -8.97 -4.35 14.80
CA VAL A 146 -9.94 -3.74 13.87
C VAL A 146 -9.78 -2.22 13.79
N PHE A 147 -9.59 -1.56 14.95
CA PHE A 147 -9.36 -0.12 15.00
C PHE A 147 -8.10 0.29 14.23
N ARG A 148 -6.97 -0.43 14.43
CA ARG A 148 -5.71 -0.16 13.72
C ARG A 148 -5.85 -0.25 12.21
N VAL A 149 -6.46 -1.34 11.72
CA VAL A 149 -6.70 -1.54 10.30
C VAL A 149 -7.59 -0.43 9.74
N SER A 150 -8.71 -0.13 10.41
CA SER A 150 -9.64 0.92 10.00
C SER A 150 -8.94 2.29 9.95
N PHE A 151 -8.13 2.61 10.96
CA PHE A 151 -7.39 3.86 11.00
C PHE A 151 -6.33 3.95 9.89
N ALA A 152 -5.60 2.87 9.61
CA ALA A 152 -4.66 2.80 8.50
C ALA A 152 -5.35 3.02 7.14
N MET A 153 -6.51 2.41 6.94
CA MET A 153 -7.31 2.58 5.72
C MET A 153 -7.84 4.02 5.58
N ILE A 154 -8.30 4.64 6.67
CA ILE A 154 -8.73 6.04 6.67
C ILE A 154 -7.56 6.97 6.29
N LEU A 155 -6.38 6.84 6.92
CA LEU A 155 -5.22 7.65 6.58
C LEU A 155 -4.82 7.51 5.11
N THR A 156 -4.88 6.29 4.58
CA THR A 156 -4.60 6.03 3.18
C THR A 156 -5.64 6.68 2.26
N ALA A 157 -6.91 6.58 2.61
CA ALA A 157 -8.00 7.24 1.88
C ALA A 157 -7.84 8.76 1.87
N LEU A 158 -7.42 9.37 2.98
CA LEU A 158 -7.13 10.81 3.09
C LEU A 158 -5.95 11.26 2.21
N ILE A 159 -5.11 10.33 1.74
CA ILE A 159 -4.05 10.60 0.76
C ILE A 159 -4.57 10.40 -0.66
N ILE A 160 -5.23 9.26 -0.94
CA ILE A 160 -5.67 8.89 -2.30
C ILE A 160 -6.74 9.84 -2.84
N PHE A 161 -7.86 10.00 -2.13
CA PHE A 161 -9.02 10.74 -2.64
C PHE A 161 -8.69 12.20 -3.00
N PRO A 162 -8.03 13.00 -2.13
CA PRO A 162 -7.68 14.37 -2.48
C PRO A 162 -6.71 14.46 -3.65
N THR A 163 -5.77 13.50 -3.77
CA THR A 163 -4.80 13.45 -4.86
C THR A 163 -5.50 13.20 -6.18
N VAL A 164 -6.40 12.21 -6.24
CA VAL A 164 -7.17 11.86 -7.43
C VAL A 164 -8.06 13.03 -7.88
N ILE A 165 -8.80 13.65 -6.95
CA ILE A 165 -9.65 14.80 -7.23
C ILE A 165 -8.82 15.98 -7.74
N SER A 166 -7.66 16.25 -7.13
CA SER A 166 -6.81 17.40 -7.49
C SER A 166 -6.17 17.26 -8.88
N LEU A 167 -5.88 16.04 -9.29
CA LEU A 167 -5.34 15.69 -10.60
C LEU A 167 -6.43 15.39 -11.65
N ASN A 168 -7.72 15.58 -11.32
CA ASN A 168 -8.87 15.40 -12.23
C ASN A 168 -8.89 14.03 -12.91
N PHE A 169 -8.65 12.94 -12.16
CA PHE A 169 -8.67 11.56 -12.64
C PHE A 169 -7.78 11.30 -13.87
N ASN A 170 -6.65 11.98 -13.98
CA ASN A 170 -5.70 11.75 -15.07
C ASN A 170 -4.88 10.45 -14.85
N VAL A 171 -4.12 10.05 -15.90
CA VAL A 171 -3.27 8.83 -15.86
C VAL A 171 -2.37 8.78 -14.63
N THR A 172 -1.77 9.91 -14.29
CA THR A 172 -0.83 10.00 -13.18
C THR A 172 -1.53 9.76 -11.85
N SER A 173 -2.75 10.30 -11.66
CA SER A 173 -3.53 10.05 -10.44
C SER A 173 -3.95 8.60 -10.31
N ILE A 174 -4.35 7.98 -11.42
CA ILE A 174 -4.68 6.56 -11.48
C ILE A 174 -3.45 5.72 -11.13
N PHE A 175 -2.29 6.03 -11.71
CA PHE A 175 -1.05 5.32 -11.44
C PHE A 175 -0.63 5.43 -9.97
N ILE A 176 -0.60 6.64 -9.39
CA ILE A 176 -0.28 6.86 -7.97
C ILE A 176 -1.23 6.04 -7.07
N SER A 177 -2.54 6.10 -7.34
CA SER A 177 -3.54 5.36 -6.58
C SER A 177 -3.33 3.84 -6.69
N THR A 178 -3.00 3.34 -7.88
CA THR A 178 -2.70 1.92 -8.10
C THR A 178 -1.48 1.47 -7.31
N MET A 179 -0.43 2.29 -7.22
CA MET A 179 0.74 1.99 -6.40
C MET A 179 0.38 1.88 -4.91
N ILE A 180 -0.43 2.81 -4.40
CA ILE A 180 -0.87 2.79 -3.00
C ILE A 180 -1.79 1.58 -2.73
N ILE A 181 -2.75 1.31 -3.60
CA ILE A 181 -3.63 0.13 -3.49
C ILE A 181 -2.81 -1.16 -3.62
N GLY A 182 -1.81 -1.18 -4.51
CA GLY A 182 -0.86 -2.27 -4.66
C GLY A 182 -0.08 -2.56 -3.37
N THR A 183 0.25 -1.52 -2.61
CA THR A 183 0.88 -1.66 -1.28
C THR A 183 -0.04 -2.41 -0.31
N ILE A 184 -1.32 -2.05 -0.26
CA ILE A 184 -2.31 -2.75 0.57
C ILE A 184 -2.48 -4.20 0.10
N ALA A 185 -2.61 -4.42 -1.20
CA ALA A 185 -2.78 -5.75 -1.77
C ALA A 185 -1.58 -6.67 -1.51
N THR A 186 -0.36 -6.15 -1.65
CA THR A 186 0.87 -6.94 -1.40
C THR A 186 1.04 -7.28 0.07
N THR A 187 0.72 -6.38 0.99
CA THR A 187 0.74 -6.69 2.43
C THR A 187 -0.38 -7.65 2.82
N SER A 188 -1.58 -7.50 2.24
CA SER A 188 -2.69 -8.43 2.48
C SER A 188 -2.35 -9.85 2.01
N MET A 189 -1.64 -9.98 0.89
CA MET A 189 -1.15 -11.28 0.42
C MET A 189 -0.13 -11.92 1.35
N LEU A 190 0.66 -11.15 2.08
CA LEU A 190 1.58 -11.70 3.07
C LEU A 190 0.82 -12.46 4.16
N GLY A 191 -0.38 -12.00 4.52
CA GLY A 191 -1.25 -12.72 5.45
C GLY A 191 -1.66 -14.11 4.97
N LEU A 192 -1.49 -14.42 3.67
CA LEU A 192 -1.73 -15.76 3.11
C LEU A 192 -0.50 -16.69 3.22
N SER A 193 0.60 -16.23 3.82
CA SER A 193 1.82 -17.02 4.04
C SER A 193 2.09 -17.23 5.53
N PRO A 194 2.38 -18.44 5.98
CA PRO A 194 2.74 -18.71 7.38
C PRO A 194 4.12 -18.17 7.79
N SER A 195 4.97 -17.80 6.81
CA SER A 195 6.35 -17.34 7.05
C SER A 195 6.48 -15.86 7.42
N ILE A 196 5.36 -15.18 7.68
CA ILE A 196 5.36 -13.73 7.96
C ILE A 196 6.28 -13.33 9.11
N TYR A 197 6.33 -14.11 10.17
CA TYR A 197 7.18 -13.83 11.33
C TYR A 197 8.65 -14.26 11.13
N ALA A 198 8.92 -15.18 10.20
CA ALA A 198 10.26 -15.63 9.87
C ALA A 198 11.07 -14.59 9.07
N SER A 199 10.39 -13.81 8.26
CA SER A 199 11.03 -12.92 7.29
C SER A 199 11.34 -11.52 7.85
N GLY A 200 10.85 -11.18 9.04
CA GLY A 200 11.05 -9.86 9.66
C GLY A 200 10.66 -8.71 8.73
N ASN A 201 11.41 -7.60 8.78
CA ASN A 201 11.09 -6.41 7.98
C ASN A 201 11.26 -6.57 6.46
N ARG A 202 11.87 -7.67 5.98
CA ARG A 202 12.04 -7.93 4.54
C ARG A 202 10.71 -8.07 3.80
N ILE A 203 9.63 -8.44 4.50
CA ILE A 203 8.30 -8.54 3.92
C ILE A 203 7.79 -7.22 3.36
N TYR A 204 8.25 -6.08 3.89
CA TYR A 204 7.81 -4.75 3.46
C TYR A 204 8.59 -4.18 2.27
N PHE A 205 9.57 -4.92 1.72
CA PHE A 205 10.40 -4.42 0.60
C PHE A 205 9.54 -4.02 -0.61
N ILE A 206 8.68 -4.90 -1.10
CA ILE A 206 7.80 -4.61 -2.25
C ILE A 206 6.79 -3.51 -1.94
N PRO A 207 6.05 -3.54 -0.81
CA PRO A 207 5.20 -2.43 -0.39
C PRO A 207 5.91 -1.07 -0.39
N TYR A 208 7.11 -0.97 0.18
CA TYR A 208 7.85 0.29 0.19
C TYR A 208 8.32 0.71 -1.21
N LEU A 209 8.72 -0.22 -2.06
CA LEU A 209 9.08 0.07 -3.45
C LEU A 209 7.91 0.72 -4.19
N LEU A 210 6.68 0.23 -3.98
CA LEU A 210 5.47 0.82 -4.58
C LEU A 210 5.22 2.25 -4.06
N LEU A 211 5.35 2.48 -2.75
CA LEU A 211 5.21 3.84 -2.19
C LEU A 211 6.29 4.80 -2.71
N ILE A 212 7.55 4.35 -2.81
CA ILE A 212 8.63 5.14 -3.40
C ILE A 212 8.31 5.49 -4.85
N THR A 213 7.82 4.52 -5.63
CA THR A 213 7.41 4.77 -7.01
C THR A 213 6.30 5.82 -7.10
N ALA A 214 5.31 5.74 -6.22
CA ALA A 214 4.26 6.76 -6.14
C ALA A 214 4.83 8.16 -5.81
N ILE A 215 5.80 8.25 -4.89
CA ILE A 215 6.49 9.51 -4.54
C ILE A 215 7.27 10.04 -5.76
N VAL A 216 8.06 9.20 -6.42
CA VAL A 216 8.86 9.61 -7.59
C VAL A 216 7.98 10.17 -8.69
N VAL A 217 6.85 9.52 -8.98
CA VAL A 217 5.88 9.97 -10.01
C VAL A 217 5.16 11.26 -9.57
N SER A 218 4.92 11.46 -8.28
CA SER A 218 4.26 12.66 -7.76
C SER A 218 5.18 13.89 -7.65
N THR A 219 6.48 13.68 -7.50
CA THR A 219 7.47 14.74 -7.26
C THR A 219 7.51 15.82 -8.35
N PRO A 220 7.56 15.51 -9.68
CA PRO A 220 7.56 16.54 -10.72
C PRO A 220 6.33 17.44 -10.66
N ILE A 221 5.17 16.87 -10.36
CA ILE A 221 3.91 17.63 -10.23
C ILE A 221 3.96 18.55 -9.01
N ALA A 222 4.45 18.05 -7.90
CA ALA A 222 4.62 18.82 -6.68
C ALA A 222 5.57 20.02 -6.91
N ILE A 223 6.71 19.80 -7.55
CA ILE A 223 7.67 20.87 -7.90
C ILE A 223 7.04 21.93 -8.78
N ASN A 224 6.35 21.52 -9.87
CA ASN A 224 5.69 22.44 -10.79
C ASN A 224 4.62 23.29 -10.05
N ASN A 225 3.87 22.70 -9.12
CA ASN A 225 2.89 23.44 -8.31
C ASN A 225 3.55 24.47 -7.39
N ILE A 226 4.70 24.13 -6.79
CA ILE A 226 5.47 25.05 -5.95
C ILE A 226 5.94 26.24 -6.79
N VAL A 227 6.61 25.98 -7.93
CA VAL A 227 7.12 27.03 -8.84
C VAL A 227 6.00 27.95 -9.33
N ALA A 228 4.86 27.38 -9.75
CA ALA A 228 3.72 28.15 -10.20
C ALA A 228 3.13 29.06 -9.09
N ASN A 229 3.12 28.59 -7.84
CA ASN A 229 2.66 29.39 -6.71
C ASN A 229 3.63 30.53 -6.37
N PHE A 230 4.94 30.30 -6.43
CA PHE A 230 5.95 31.35 -6.26
C PHE A 230 5.84 32.42 -7.35
N ALA A 231 5.73 32.05 -8.62
CA ALA A 231 5.56 33.00 -9.72
C ALA A 231 4.32 33.89 -9.50
N LYS A 232 3.17 33.31 -9.10
CA LYS A 232 1.95 34.09 -8.82
C LYS A 232 2.08 35.05 -7.64
N SER A 233 2.92 34.76 -6.67
CA SER A 233 3.13 35.63 -5.52
C SER A 233 3.98 36.86 -5.87
N HIS A 234 4.91 36.72 -6.78
CA HIS A 234 5.78 37.82 -7.23
C HIS A 234 5.11 38.80 -8.22
N TYR A 235 4.06 38.37 -8.93
CA TYR A 235 3.31 39.22 -9.89
C TYR A 235 2.10 39.92 -9.24
N LYS A 236 1.91 39.81 -7.94
CA LYS A 236 0.83 40.49 -7.20
C LYS A 236 1.29 41.74 -6.44
N ILE A 237 2.46 42.29 -6.74
CA ILE A 237 2.98 43.57 -6.26
C ILE A 237 2.75 44.61 -7.43
#